data_3ea1d2560f1bdb5d09f94dafadede22f
#
_entry.id   3ea1d2560f1bdb5d09f94dafadede22f
#
_cell.length_a   1.000
_cell.length_b   1.000
_cell.length_c   1.000
_cell.angle_alpha   90.00
_cell.angle_beta   90.00
_cell.angle_gamma   90.00
#
_symmetry.space_group_name_H-M   'P 1'
#
loop_
_entity.id
_entity.type
_entity.pdbx_description
1 polymer ?
#
loop_
_entity_poly.entity_id
_entity_poly.type
_entity_poly.pdbx_seq_one_letter_code
_entity_poly.pdbx_strand_id
1 'polypeptide(L)'
;MKMAHALTTEVEKLVNQNEVVIYMKGSPEFPMCGFSARAVAVLKAAGVSKIASFDVLSDDDMWTALEEFTQWPTVPQIFIKGKFIGGCDIVTEMFERGELQEALKS
;
A
#
# COMPACT_ATOMS: atom_id res chain seq x y z
N MET A 1 -20.99 -8.56 -3.90
CA MET A 1 -21.20 -7.47 -4.83
C MET A 1 -21.36 -6.14 -4.17
N LYS A 2 -22.46 -5.95 -3.47
CA LYS A 2 -22.67 -4.68 -2.78
C LYS A 2 -21.65 -4.46 -1.69
N MET A 3 -21.26 -5.52 -1.01
CA MET A 3 -20.23 -5.48 0.01
C MET A 3 -18.90 -5.00 -0.57
N ALA A 4 -18.48 -5.61 -1.68
CA ALA A 4 -17.22 -5.24 -2.31
C ALA A 4 -17.26 -3.78 -2.77
N HIS A 5 -18.40 -3.32 -3.28
CA HIS A 5 -18.54 -1.94 -3.71
C HIS A 5 -18.43 -0.96 -2.54
N ALA A 6 -19.04 -1.30 -1.40
CA ALA A 6 -18.94 -0.47 -0.20
C ALA A 6 -17.50 -0.45 0.31
N LEU A 7 -16.80 -1.58 0.25
CA LEU A 7 -15.43 -1.67 0.71
C LEU A 7 -14.45 -0.96 -0.22
N THR A 8 -14.75 -0.88 -1.52
CA THR A 8 -13.92 -0.08 -2.43
C THR A 8 -14.00 1.40 -2.06
N THR A 9 -15.15 1.85 -1.53
CA THR A 9 -15.26 3.19 -0.99
C THR A 9 -14.35 3.38 0.23
N GLU A 10 -14.24 2.34 1.09
CA GLU A 10 -13.34 2.39 2.23
C GLU A 10 -11.87 2.46 1.79
N VAL A 11 -11.51 1.70 0.74
CA VAL A 11 -10.16 1.77 0.18
C VAL A 11 -9.88 3.19 -0.29
N GLU A 12 -10.83 3.76 -1.03
CA GLU A 12 -10.69 5.12 -1.56
C GLU A 12 -10.50 6.14 -0.45
N LYS A 13 -11.27 6.02 0.63
CA LYS A 13 -11.16 6.92 1.77
C LYS A 13 -9.78 6.86 2.42
N LEU A 14 -9.31 5.65 2.72
CA LEU A 14 -8.00 5.49 3.36
C LEU A 14 -6.90 6.07 2.48
N VAL A 15 -6.95 5.76 1.20
CA VAL A 15 -5.95 6.20 0.22
C VAL A 15 -5.93 7.72 0.11
N ASN A 16 -7.11 8.35 0.12
CA ASN A 16 -7.19 9.80 -0.07
C ASN A 16 -6.94 10.60 1.20
N GLN A 17 -7.09 9.99 2.36
CA GLN A 17 -6.92 10.68 3.64
C GLN A 17 -5.49 10.62 4.17
N ASN A 18 -4.61 9.86 3.52
CA ASN A 18 -3.24 9.66 4.00
C ASN A 18 -2.26 9.81 2.85
N GLU A 19 -1.10 10.38 3.17
CA GLU A 19 -0.07 10.61 2.15
C GLU A 19 0.52 9.31 1.64
N VAL A 20 0.86 8.38 2.56
CA VAL A 20 1.43 7.09 2.20
C VAL A 20 0.60 6.00 2.83
N VAL A 21 0.14 5.07 2.01
CA VAL A 21 -0.71 3.97 2.45
C VAL A 21 -0.14 2.66 1.92
N ILE A 22 -0.12 1.64 2.77
CA ILE A 22 0.27 0.30 2.34
C ILE A 22 -0.80 -0.71 2.77
N TYR A 23 -1.27 -1.50 1.82
CA TYR A 23 -2.08 -2.69 2.11
C TYR A 23 -1.13 -3.86 2.09
N MET A 24 -1.06 -4.60 3.18
CA MET A 24 -0.01 -5.58 3.39
C MET A 24 -0.50 -6.76 4.22
N LYS A 25 0.32 -7.78 4.31
CA LYS A 25 0.07 -8.89 5.24
C LYS A 25 0.76 -8.54 6.55
N GLY A 26 -0.05 -8.36 7.59
CA GLY A 26 0.42 -7.90 8.89
C GLY A 26 0.41 -6.39 8.98
N SER A 27 1.30 -5.85 9.76
CA SER A 27 1.43 -4.40 9.98
C SER A 27 2.88 -3.97 9.78
N PRO A 28 3.13 -2.66 9.68
CA PRO A 28 4.53 -2.19 9.54
C PRO A 28 5.43 -2.64 10.68
N GLU A 29 4.88 -2.79 11.88
CA GLU A 29 5.63 -3.24 13.05
C GLU A 29 5.80 -4.75 13.08
N PHE A 30 4.84 -5.49 12.53
CA PHE A 30 4.85 -6.95 12.54
C PHE A 30 4.42 -7.49 11.17
N PRO A 31 5.29 -7.34 10.15
CA PRO A 31 4.96 -7.85 8.81
C PRO A 31 4.88 -9.37 8.83
N MET A 32 3.88 -9.90 8.13
CA MET A 32 3.63 -11.35 8.07
C MET A 32 4.07 -11.94 6.73
N CYS A 33 4.84 -11.22 5.95
CA CYS A 33 5.29 -11.64 4.63
C CYS A 33 6.57 -10.89 4.30
N GLY A 34 7.55 -11.58 3.71
CA GLY A 34 8.82 -10.97 3.37
C GLY A 34 8.71 -9.80 2.41
N PHE A 35 7.80 -9.90 1.44
CA PHE A 35 7.58 -8.81 0.50
C PHE A 35 6.98 -7.57 1.20
N SER A 36 6.06 -7.80 2.13
CA SER A 36 5.48 -6.70 2.91
C SER A 36 6.54 -6.05 3.79
N ALA A 37 7.38 -6.85 4.43
CA ALA A 37 8.45 -6.34 5.27
C ALA A 37 9.42 -5.48 4.46
N ARG A 38 9.77 -5.95 3.27
CA ARG A 38 10.70 -5.23 2.41
C ARG A 38 10.11 -3.90 1.93
N ALA A 39 8.83 -3.90 1.56
CA ALA A 39 8.17 -2.68 1.12
C ALA A 39 8.17 -1.62 2.22
N VAL A 40 7.87 -2.02 3.45
CA VAL A 40 7.90 -1.11 4.59
C VAL A 40 9.31 -0.55 4.81
N ALA A 41 10.32 -1.42 4.75
CA ALA A 41 11.71 -1.00 4.93
C ALA A 41 12.12 0.03 3.87
N VAL A 42 11.71 -0.20 2.63
CA VAL A 42 12.04 0.72 1.53
C VAL A 42 11.38 2.09 1.76
N LEU A 43 10.10 2.09 2.16
CA LEU A 43 9.40 3.34 2.44
C LEU A 43 10.10 4.12 3.56
N LYS A 44 10.51 3.43 4.62
CA LYS A 44 11.22 4.07 5.73
C LYS A 44 12.57 4.61 5.27
N ALA A 45 13.29 3.85 4.46
CA ALA A 45 14.58 4.29 3.93
C ALA A 45 14.44 5.52 3.05
N ALA A 46 13.30 5.67 2.39
CA ALA A 46 13.02 6.84 1.55
C ALA A 46 12.60 8.06 2.36
N GLY A 47 12.49 7.92 3.69
CA GLY A 47 12.19 9.05 4.56
C GLY A 47 10.75 9.13 5.04
N VAL A 48 9.94 8.11 4.76
CA VAL A 48 8.55 8.11 5.20
C VAL A 48 8.51 7.80 6.69
N SER A 49 7.98 8.73 7.48
CA SER A 49 7.86 8.55 8.93
C SER A 49 6.49 8.06 9.33
N LYS A 50 5.48 8.33 8.52
CA LYS A 50 4.09 8.02 8.86
C LYS A 50 3.48 7.21 7.73
N ILE A 51 3.21 5.94 8.00
CA ILE A 51 2.65 5.01 7.03
C ILE A 51 1.29 4.54 7.54
N ALA A 52 0.23 4.88 6.80
CA ALA A 52 -1.08 4.31 7.08
C ALA A 52 -1.12 2.91 6.47
N SER A 53 -1.67 1.95 7.19
CA SER A 53 -1.63 0.57 6.74
C SER A 53 -2.93 -0.15 6.97
N PHE A 54 -3.16 -1.20 6.20
CA PHE A 54 -4.28 -2.11 6.41
C PHE A 54 -3.76 -3.54 6.25
N ASP A 55 -4.07 -4.39 7.23
CA ASP A 55 -3.69 -5.80 7.21
C ASP A 55 -4.75 -6.60 6.45
N VAL A 56 -4.43 -7.00 5.21
CA VAL A 56 -5.40 -7.71 4.37
C VAL A 56 -5.69 -9.12 4.88
N LEU A 57 -4.85 -9.65 5.78
CA LEU A 57 -5.13 -10.95 6.39
C LEU A 57 -6.27 -10.88 7.38
N SER A 58 -6.61 -9.68 7.85
CA SER A 58 -7.69 -9.51 8.83
C SER A 58 -9.07 -9.43 8.19
N ASP A 59 -9.14 -9.28 6.87
CA ASP A 59 -10.44 -9.08 6.20
C ASP A 59 -10.33 -9.46 4.72
N ASP A 60 -10.82 -10.66 4.40
CA ASP A 60 -10.79 -11.18 3.03
C ASP A 60 -11.60 -10.33 2.06
N ASP A 61 -12.70 -9.78 2.53
CA ASP A 61 -13.56 -8.95 1.68
C ASP A 61 -12.86 -7.64 1.32
N MET A 62 -12.08 -7.09 2.26
CA MET A 62 -11.31 -5.90 1.98
C MET A 62 -10.21 -6.21 0.97
N TRP A 63 -9.58 -7.37 1.08
CA TRP A 63 -8.56 -7.78 0.09
C TRP A 63 -9.17 -7.85 -1.31
N THR A 64 -10.36 -8.47 -1.42
CA THR A 64 -11.08 -8.53 -2.69
C THR A 64 -11.40 -7.14 -3.22
N ALA A 65 -11.87 -6.25 -2.34
CA ALA A 65 -12.19 -4.88 -2.72
C ALA A 65 -10.95 -4.12 -3.21
N LEU A 66 -9.82 -4.35 -2.55
CA LEU A 66 -8.55 -3.74 -2.95
C LEU A 66 -8.17 -4.18 -4.38
N GLU A 67 -8.28 -5.48 -4.65
CA GLU A 67 -7.96 -5.99 -5.98
C GLU A 67 -8.87 -5.39 -7.05
N GLU A 68 -10.14 -5.22 -6.72
CA GLU A 68 -11.07 -4.58 -7.65
C GLU A 68 -10.72 -3.12 -7.90
N PHE A 69 -10.31 -2.44 -6.84
CA PHE A 69 -9.98 -1.02 -6.92
C PHE A 69 -8.73 -0.77 -7.76
N THR A 70 -7.70 -1.58 -7.57
CA THR A 70 -6.41 -1.38 -8.25
C THR A 70 -6.23 -2.22 -9.50
N GLN A 71 -7.02 -3.28 -9.66
CA GLN A 71 -6.85 -4.27 -10.73
C GLN A 71 -5.48 -4.96 -10.61
N TRP A 72 -4.95 -5.08 -9.38
CA TRP A 72 -3.66 -5.68 -9.09
C TRP A 72 -3.86 -6.84 -8.13
N PRO A 73 -3.38 -8.04 -8.46
CA PRO A 73 -3.79 -9.26 -7.72
C PRO A 73 -3.00 -9.56 -6.45
N THR A 74 -1.87 -8.92 -6.24
CA THR A 74 -1.00 -9.27 -5.12
C THR A 74 -0.82 -8.12 -4.15
N VAL A 75 -0.38 -8.44 -2.93
CA VAL A 75 0.01 -7.46 -1.94
C VAL A 75 1.48 -7.71 -1.58
N PRO A 76 2.23 -6.73 -1.11
CA PRO A 76 1.78 -5.39 -0.68
C PRO A 76 1.41 -4.49 -1.85
N GLN A 77 0.54 -3.50 -1.56
CA GLN A 77 0.19 -2.46 -2.52
C GLN A 77 0.37 -1.12 -1.86
N ILE A 78 1.08 -0.23 -2.53
CA ILE A 78 1.48 1.06 -1.97
C ILE A 78 0.81 2.19 -2.75
N PHE A 79 0.28 3.17 -2.01
CA PHE A 79 -0.31 4.39 -2.57
C PHE A 79 0.43 5.59 -2.01
N ILE A 80 0.71 6.56 -2.87
CA ILE A 80 1.33 7.82 -2.47
C ILE A 80 0.50 8.97 -3.01
N LYS A 81 0.03 9.81 -2.10
CA LYS A 81 -0.78 10.99 -2.43
C LYS A 81 -1.99 10.61 -3.30
N GLY A 82 -2.64 9.53 -2.92
CA GLY A 82 -3.86 9.07 -3.58
C GLY A 82 -3.64 8.25 -4.84
N LYS A 83 -2.40 8.03 -5.25
CA LYS A 83 -2.09 7.30 -6.48
C LYS A 83 -1.53 5.93 -6.17
N PHE A 84 -2.04 4.92 -6.86
CA PHE A 84 -1.49 3.58 -6.75
C PHE A 84 -0.11 3.55 -7.41
N ILE A 85 0.90 3.17 -6.63
CA ILE A 85 2.28 3.12 -7.12
C ILE A 85 2.63 1.72 -7.60
N GLY A 86 2.31 0.71 -6.80
CA GLY A 86 2.63 -0.67 -7.14
C GLY A 86 2.97 -1.49 -5.91
N GLY A 87 3.64 -2.60 -6.13
CA GLY A 87 4.03 -3.52 -5.09
C GLY A 87 5.48 -3.34 -4.65
N CYS A 88 5.98 -4.35 -3.96
CA CYS A 88 7.34 -4.33 -3.40
C CYS A 88 8.40 -4.08 -4.45
N ASP A 89 8.34 -4.78 -5.59
CA ASP A 89 9.37 -4.67 -6.61
C ASP A 89 9.38 -3.27 -7.23
N ILE A 90 8.19 -2.71 -7.45
CA ILE A 90 8.08 -1.38 -8.06
C ILE A 90 8.66 -0.31 -7.14
N VAL A 91 8.27 -0.31 -5.85
CA VAL A 91 8.77 0.72 -4.94
C VAL A 91 10.26 0.56 -4.67
N THR A 92 10.76 -0.68 -4.68
CA THR A 92 12.20 -0.92 -4.51
C THR A 92 12.98 -0.32 -5.68
N GLU A 93 12.51 -0.57 -6.90
CA GLU A 93 13.16 -0.04 -8.09
C GLU A 93 13.09 1.49 -8.12
N MET A 94 11.94 2.05 -7.77
CA MET A 94 11.79 3.50 -7.69
C MET A 94 12.76 4.11 -6.67
N PHE A 95 12.93 3.43 -5.54
CA PHE A 95 13.85 3.89 -4.51
C PHE A 95 15.29 3.92 -5.05
N GLU A 96 15.69 2.86 -5.73
CA GLU A 96 17.04 2.76 -6.28
C GLU A 96 17.33 3.82 -7.33
N ARG A 97 16.30 4.29 -8.02
CA ARG A 97 16.43 5.32 -9.05
C ARG A 97 16.20 6.73 -8.54
N GLY A 98 15.89 6.90 -7.26
CA GLY A 98 15.56 8.20 -6.70
C GLY A 98 14.14 8.67 -7.00
N GLU A 99 13.36 7.88 -7.72
CA GLU A 99 12.01 8.24 -8.14
C GLU A 99 11.02 8.22 -6.98
N LEU A 100 11.25 7.34 -6.00
CA LEU A 100 10.38 7.26 -4.83
C LEU A 100 10.47 8.55 -4.01
N GLN A 101 11.68 9.03 -3.79
CA GLN A 101 11.92 10.27 -3.08
C GLN A 101 11.27 11.46 -3.80
N GLU A 102 11.34 11.46 -5.14
CA GLU A 102 10.69 12.50 -5.94
C GLU A 102 9.17 12.46 -5.79
N ALA A 103 8.58 11.27 -5.81
CA ALA A 103 7.14 11.12 -5.64
C ALA A 103 6.69 11.62 -4.28
N LEU A 104 7.51 11.42 -3.25
CA LEU A 104 7.19 11.85 -1.90
C LEU A 104 7.29 13.36 -1.74
N LYS A 105 8.11 14.01 -2.53
CA LYS A 105 8.28 15.48 -2.46
C LYS A 105 7.17 16.24 -3.18
N SER A 106 6.65 15.70 -4.27
CA SER A 106 5.67 16.46 -5.08
C SER A 106 4.26 16.59 -4.47
#